data_0ec9806effa49eab0a7ffe2131a37b68
#
_entry.id   0ec9806effa49eab0a7ffe2131a37b68
#
_cell.length_a   1.000
_cell.length_b   1.000
_cell.length_c   1.000
_cell.angle_alpha   90.00
_cell.angle_beta   90.00
_cell.angle_gamma   90.00
#
_symmetry.space_group_name_H-M   'P 1'
#
loop_
_entity.id
_entity.type
_entity.pdbx_description
1 polymer ?
#
loop_
_entity_poly.entity_id
_entity_poly.type
_entity_poly.pdbx_seq_one_letter_code
_entity_poly.pdbx_strand_id
1 'polypeptide(L)'
;MKTILVVDDEFDILTVWRLLLERHGYAVRTASNGAAALELVRSSRPGIVVSDCMMPVMSGLQLCAALYEDPELRDIPIILCSAASDIPVQPNPHIAYARKPLSFDRLLAMLVRMGG
;
A
#
# COMPACT_ATOMS: atom_id res chain seq x y z
N MET A 1 17.48 2.62 -3.45
CA MET A 1 16.51 2.58 -2.33
C MET A 1 15.11 2.73 -2.89
N LYS A 2 14.21 1.85 -2.53
CA LYS A 2 12.83 1.93 -2.98
C LYS A 2 12.01 2.82 -2.08
N THR A 3 11.09 3.55 -2.69
CA THR A 3 10.12 4.36 -1.95
C THR A 3 8.86 3.54 -1.73
N ILE A 4 8.39 3.49 -0.49
CA ILE A 4 7.16 2.82 -0.11
C ILE A 4 6.13 3.89 0.25
N LEU A 5 4.95 3.79 -0.33
CA LEU A 5 3.81 4.61 0.07
C LEU A 5 2.93 3.78 0.99
N VAL A 6 2.75 4.23 2.22
CA VAL A 6 1.88 3.59 3.21
C VAL A 6 0.59 4.40 3.32
N VAL A 7 -0.55 3.74 3.16
CA VAL A 7 -1.85 4.38 3.16
C VAL A 7 -2.73 3.75 4.23
N ASP A 8 -3.14 4.55 5.20
CA ASP A 8 -4.02 4.11 6.29
C ASP A 8 -4.67 5.34 6.90
N ASP A 9 -5.92 5.24 7.33
CA ASP A 9 -6.63 6.35 7.94
C ASP A 9 -6.31 6.52 9.44
N GLU A 10 -5.55 5.59 10.01
CA GLU A 10 -5.11 5.68 11.40
C GLU A 10 -3.69 6.25 11.47
N PHE A 11 -3.56 7.44 12.04
CA PHE A 11 -2.30 8.16 12.12
C PHE A 11 -1.22 7.37 12.87
N ASP A 12 -1.59 6.70 13.96
CA ASP A 12 -0.64 5.92 14.76
C ASP A 12 -0.04 4.76 13.96
N ILE A 13 -0.86 4.12 13.14
CA ILE A 13 -0.40 3.02 12.28
C ILE A 13 0.57 3.55 11.23
N LEU A 14 0.24 4.67 10.59
CA LEU A 14 1.15 5.30 9.61
C LEU A 14 2.50 5.63 10.24
N THR A 15 2.49 6.19 11.43
CA THR A 15 3.72 6.57 12.13
C THR A 15 4.58 5.35 12.44
N VAL A 16 3.97 4.29 12.97
CA VAL A 16 4.70 3.07 13.34
C VAL A 16 5.31 2.42 12.09
N TRP A 17 4.53 2.23 11.04
CA TRP A 17 5.04 1.63 9.81
C TRP A 17 6.15 2.47 9.19
N ARG A 18 5.98 3.79 9.16
CA ARG A 18 7.00 4.69 8.61
C ARG A 18 8.32 4.54 9.37
N LEU A 19 8.27 4.60 10.70
CA LEU A 19 9.49 4.52 11.51
C LEU A 19 10.19 3.18 11.34
N LEU A 20 9.43 2.08 11.35
CA LEU A 20 10.02 0.75 11.21
C LEU A 20 10.62 0.54 9.82
N LEU A 21 9.94 0.97 8.78
CA LEU A 21 10.43 0.81 7.41
C LEU A 21 11.65 1.70 7.14
N GLU A 22 11.65 2.92 7.66
CA GLU A 22 12.80 3.81 7.52
C GLU A 22 14.05 3.24 8.20
N ARG A 23 13.86 2.57 9.34
CA ARG A 23 14.97 1.91 10.02
C ARG A 23 15.57 0.75 9.22
N HIS A 24 14.81 0.21 8.29
CA HIS A 24 15.27 -0.86 7.40
C HIS A 24 15.77 -0.33 6.04
N GLY A 25 15.95 0.97 5.92
CA GLY A 25 16.56 1.57 4.75
C GLY A 25 15.60 1.99 3.65
N TYR A 26 14.30 1.94 3.88
CA TYR A 26 13.33 2.39 2.89
C TYR A 26 13.04 3.87 3.02
N ALA A 27 12.79 4.53 1.89
CA ALA A 27 12.20 5.86 1.88
C ALA A 27 10.67 5.67 1.96
N VAL A 28 10.02 6.39 2.89
CA VAL A 28 8.60 6.18 3.16
C VAL A 28 7.82 7.49 2.99
N ARG A 29 6.71 7.40 2.28
CA ARG A 29 5.70 8.46 2.23
C ARG A 29 4.40 7.89 2.80
N THR A 30 3.56 8.76 3.32
CA THR A 30 2.30 8.35 3.95
C THR A 30 1.14 9.14 3.37
N ALA A 31 -0.03 8.50 3.34
CA ALA A 31 -1.28 9.13 2.96
C ALA A 31 -2.39 8.60 3.87
N SER A 32 -3.37 9.45 4.19
CA SER A 32 -4.44 9.09 5.12
C SER A 32 -5.70 8.56 4.43
N ASN A 33 -5.75 8.57 3.10
CA ASN A 33 -6.85 8.01 2.33
C ASN A 33 -6.39 7.74 0.90
N GLY A 34 -7.24 7.07 0.13
CA GLY A 34 -6.91 6.70 -1.23
C GLY A 34 -6.75 7.88 -2.18
N ALA A 35 -7.53 8.95 -1.98
CA ALA A 35 -7.44 10.13 -2.85
C ALA A 35 -6.09 10.84 -2.68
N ALA A 36 -5.64 11.03 -1.45
CA ALA A 36 -4.32 11.60 -1.17
C ALA A 36 -3.21 10.71 -1.69
N ALA A 37 -3.37 9.38 -1.54
CA ALA A 37 -2.42 8.41 -2.05
C ALA A 37 -2.30 8.49 -3.57
N LEU A 38 -3.41 8.60 -4.28
CA LEU A 38 -3.41 8.69 -5.73
C LEU A 38 -2.66 9.93 -6.23
N GLU A 39 -2.84 11.08 -5.56
CA GLU A 39 -2.08 12.28 -5.89
C GLU A 39 -0.58 12.07 -5.70
N LEU A 40 -0.17 11.44 -4.60
CA LEU A 40 1.24 11.15 -4.34
C LEU A 40 1.83 10.21 -5.37
N VAL A 41 1.08 9.18 -5.77
CA VAL A 41 1.53 8.24 -6.81
C VAL A 41 1.75 8.95 -8.13
N ARG A 42 0.85 9.85 -8.51
CA ARG A 42 0.96 10.60 -9.76
C ARG A 42 2.13 11.59 -9.76
N SER A 43 2.40 12.22 -8.61
CA SER A 43 3.47 13.22 -8.52
C SER A 43 4.84 12.60 -8.30
N SER A 44 4.90 11.44 -7.66
CA SER A 44 6.18 10.79 -7.31
C SER A 44 5.95 9.29 -7.21
N ARG A 45 6.06 8.59 -8.32
CA ARG A 45 5.76 7.17 -8.44
C ARG A 45 6.55 6.35 -7.41
N PRO A 46 5.88 5.67 -6.45
CA PRO A 46 6.57 4.82 -5.49
C PRO A 46 6.95 3.48 -6.10
N GLY A 47 7.86 2.78 -5.45
CA GLY A 47 8.21 1.43 -5.85
C GLY A 47 7.15 0.41 -5.46
N ILE A 48 6.43 0.68 -4.37
CA ILE A 48 5.37 -0.20 -3.87
C ILE A 48 4.39 0.60 -3.01
N VAL A 49 3.13 0.17 -2.98
CA VAL A 49 2.07 0.76 -2.15
C VAL A 49 1.62 -0.28 -1.14
N VAL A 50 1.55 0.10 0.13
CA VAL A 50 0.97 -0.71 1.21
C VAL A 50 -0.25 0.05 1.71
N SER A 51 -1.44 -0.47 1.46
CA SER A 51 -2.68 0.24 1.74
C SER A 51 -3.65 -0.58 2.57
N ASP A 52 -4.34 0.10 3.51
CA ASP A 52 -5.51 -0.45 4.13
C ASP A 52 -6.65 -0.54 3.11
N CYS A 53 -7.48 -1.56 3.23
CA CYS A 53 -8.62 -1.77 2.35
C CYS A 53 -9.76 -0.80 2.66
N MET A 54 -10.03 -0.57 3.95
CA MET A 54 -11.17 0.22 4.41
C MET A 54 -10.71 1.60 4.89
N MET A 55 -11.01 2.63 4.09
CA MET A 55 -10.65 4.01 4.41
C MET A 55 -11.79 4.94 3.97
N PRO A 56 -11.94 6.11 4.63
CA PRO A 56 -12.90 7.11 4.17
C PRO A 56 -12.43 7.76 2.87
N VAL A 57 -13.30 8.48 2.20
CA VAL A 57 -13.09 9.23 0.96
C VAL A 57 -12.84 8.31 -0.23
N MET A 58 -11.75 7.56 -0.22
CA MET A 58 -11.44 6.56 -1.24
C MET A 58 -10.82 5.35 -0.56
N SER A 59 -11.44 4.19 -0.73
CA SER A 59 -10.95 2.94 -0.14
C SER A 59 -9.70 2.43 -0.86
N GLY A 60 -9.04 1.44 -0.24
CA GLY A 60 -7.91 0.78 -0.89
C GLY A 60 -8.27 0.08 -2.18
N LEU A 61 -9.48 -0.51 -2.24
CA LEU A 61 -9.95 -1.14 -3.48
C LEU A 61 -10.18 -0.12 -4.57
N GLN A 62 -10.75 1.04 -4.24
CA GLN A 62 -10.94 2.12 -5.20
C GLN A 62 -9.61 2.68 -5.68
N LEU A 63 -8.62 2.79 -4.77
CA LEU A 63 -7.27 3.19 -5.13
C LEU A 63 -6.65 2.20 -6.11
N CYS A 64 -6.78 0.91 -5.85
CA CYS A 64 -6.26 -0.12 -6.76
C CYS A 64 -6.89 -0.01 -8.14
N ALA A 65 -8.20 0.21 -8.20
CA ALA A 65 -8.91 0.37 -9.47
C ALA A 65 -8.41 1.59 -10.24
N ALA A 66 -8.23 2.72 -9.55
CA ALA A 66 -7.73 3.95 -10.16
C ALA A 66 -6.32 3.78 -10.72
N LEU A 67 -5.45 3.10 -9.99
CA LEU A 67 -4.08 2.82 -10.46
C LEU A 67 -4.07 1.88 -11.66
N TYR A 68 -4.95 0.89 -11.65
CA TYR A 68 -5.05 -0.06 -12.76
C TYR A 68 -5.53 0.60 -14.05
N GLU A 69 -6.40 1.60 -13.95
CA GLU A 69 -6.91 2.32 -15.13
C GLU A 69 -5.85 3.19 -15.80
N ASP A 70 -4.78 3.54 -15.10
CA ASP A 70 -3.71 4.36 -15.65
C ASP A 70 -2.59 3.45 -16.17
N PRO A 71 -2.32 3.43 -17.49
CA PRO A 71 -1.28 2.57 -18.05
C PRO A 71 0.11 2.80 -17.49
N GLU A 72 0.39 4.00 -16.99
CA GLU A 72 1.69 4.32 -16.40
C GLU A 72 1.81 3.84 -14.94
N LEU A 73 0.69 3.56 -14.27
CA LEU A 73 0.65 3.25 -12.85
C LEU A 73 0.22 1.81 -12.54
N ARG A 74 -0.33 1.10 -13.52
CA ARG A 74 -0.93 -0.21 -13.28
C ARG A 74 0.07 -1.29 -12.87
N ASP A 75 1.35 -1.07 -13.13
CA ASP A 75 2.40 -2.04 -12.81
C ASP A 75 2.99 -1.85 -11.41
N ILE A 76 2.55 -0.84 -10.67
CA ILE A 76 3.04 -0.61 -9.32
C ILE A 76 2.55 -1.73 -8.41
N PRO A 77 3.45 -2.46 -7.73
CA PRO A 77 3.03 -3.50 -6.80
C PRO A 77 2.27 -2.91 -5.61
N ILE A 78 1.19 -3.58 -5.20
CA ILE A 78 0.35 -3.14 -4.10
C ILE A 78 0.17 -4.28 -3.10
N ILE A 79 0.36 -3.98 -1.82
CA ILE A 79 -0.04 -4.86 -0.72
C ILE A 79 -1.30 -4.25 -0.12
N LEU A 80 -2.42 -4.96 -0.25
CA LEU A 80 -3.70 -4.52 0.25
C LEU A 80 -4.05 -5.27 1.53
N CYS A 81 -4.18 -4.55 2.64
CA CYS A 81 -4.41 -5.13 3.97
C CYS A 81 -5.88 -5.02 4.35
N SER A 82 -6.49 -6.12 4.78
CA SER A 82 -7.90 -6.14 5.14
C SER A 82 -8.13 -6.97 6.39
N ALA A 83 -9.04 -6.49 7.26
CA ALA A 83 -9.56 -7.25 8.38
C ALA A 83 -10.69 -8.20 7.95
N ALA A 84 -11.27 -7.99 6.77
CA ALA A 84 -12.37 -8.81 6.28
C ALA A 84 -11.91 -10.23 5.94
N SER A 85 -12.77 -11.22 6.21
CA SER A 85 -12.49 -12.61 5.84
C SER A 85 -12.62 -12.83 4.34
N ASP A 86 -13.48 -12.04 3.68
CA ASP A 86 -13.71 -12.13 2.25
C ASP A 86 -13.01 -10.98 1.53
N ILE A 87 -11.80 -11.23 1.05
CA ILE A 87 -11.09 -10.28 0.21
C ILE A 87 -11.49 -10.59 -1.23
N PRO A 88 -12.05 -9.59 -1.97
CA PRO A 88 -12.40 -9.82 -3.36
C PRO A 88 -11.17 -10.23 -4.17
N VAL A 89 -11.25 -11.36 -4.84
CA VAL A 89 -10.16 -11.80 -5.68
C VAL A 89 -10.23 -11.00 -6.97
N GLN A 90 -9.29 -10.08 -7.10
CA GLN A 90 -9.12 -9.36 -8.36
C GLN A 90 -8.00 -10.05 -9.13
N PRO A 91 -8.19 -10.34 -10.41
CA PRO A 91 -7.15 -10.99 -11.21
C PRO A 91 -6.06 -10.01 -11.62
N ASN A 92 -5.51 -9.29 -10.66
CA ASN A 92 -4.41 -8.37 -10.89
C ASN A 92 -3.14 -8.96 -10.28
N PRO A 93 -2.13 -9.35 -11.10
CA PRO A 93 -0.92 -9.97 -10.60
C PRO A 93 -0.05 -9.02 -9.77
N HIS A 94 -0.33 -7.72 -9.80
CA HIS A 94 0.45 -6.74 -9.05
C HIS A 94 -0.11 -6.48 -7.65
N ILE A 95 -1.27 -7.06 -7.29
CA ILE A 95 -1.87 -6.89 -5.96
C ILE A 95 -1.66 -8.16 -5.14
N ALA A 96 -1.03 -7.98 -3.97
CA ALA A 96 -0.95 -9.02 -2.96
C ALA A 96 -1.89 -8.64 -1.81
N TYR A 97 -2.65 -9.60 -1.31
CA TYR A 97 -3.57 -9.39 -0.21
C TYR A 97 -2.95 -9.87 1.09
N ALA A 98 -3.12 -9.09 2.16
CA ALA A 98 -2.67 -9.46 3.49
C ALA A 98 -3.81 -9.29 4.48
N ARG A 99 -3.95 -10.25 5.40
CA ARG A 99 -4.98 -10.18 6.44
C ARG A 99 -4.45 -9.45 7.66
N LYS A 100 -5.25 -8.58 8.22
CA LYS A 100 -4.97 -7.96 9.51
C LYS A 100 -5.25 -8.93 10.66
N PRO A 101 -4.49 -8.89 11.77
CA PRO A 101 -3.35 -8.01 11.98
C PRO A 101 -2.12 -8.47 11.21
N LEU A 102 -1.45 -7.53 10.56
CA LEU A 102 -0.24 -7.82 9.80
C LEU A 102 0.98 -7.46 10.63
N SER A 103 1.83 -8.45 10.93
CA SER A 103 3.06 -8.19 11.65
C SER A 103 4.08 -7.50 10.76
N PHE A 104 5.01 -6.77 11.37
CA PHE A 104 6.06 -6.11 10.61
C PHE A 104 6.97 -7.11 9.90
N ASP A 105 7.28 -8.23 10.55
CA ASP A 105 8.11 -9.28 9.94
C ASP A 105 7.46 -9.85 8.68
N ARG A 106 6.16 -10.03 8.71
CA ARG A 106 5.42 -10.53 7.55
C ARG A 106 5.40 -9.48 6.44
N LEU A 107 5.22 -8.21 6.80
CA LEU A 107 5.27 -7.13 5.82
C LEU A 107 6.63 -7.09 5.14
N LEU A 108 7.72 -7.17 5.90
CA LEU A 108 9.07 -7.21 5.33
C LEU A 108 9.26 -8.38 4.37
N ALA A 109 8.76 -9.56 4.74
CA ALA A 109 8.86 -10.73 3.87
C ALA A 109 8.12 -10.53 2.56
N MET A 110 6.93 -9.90 2.61
CA MET A 110 6.16 -9.59 1.41
C MET A 110 6.87 -8.55 0.54
N LEU A 111 7.44 -7.52 1.15
CA LEU A 111 8.19 -6.49 0.43
C LEU A 111 9.38 -7.09 -0.32
N VAL A 112 10.13 -7.97 0.32
CA VAL A 112 11.28 -8.64 -0.30
C VAL A 112 10.82 -9.47 -1.50
N ARG A 113 9.74 -10.24 -1.37
CA ARG A 113 9.21 -11.06 -2.46
C ARG A 113 8.72 -10.22 -3.63
N MET A 114 8.23 -9.03 -3.38
CA MET A 114 7.71 -8.13 -4.40
C MET A 114 8.79 -7.18 -4.97
N GLY A 115 10.05 -7.41 -4.63
CA GLY A 115 11.16 -6.63 -5.14
C GLY A 115 11.38 -5.31 -4.40
N GLY A 116 10.82 -5.20 -3.21
CA GLY A 116 10.95 -4.00 -2.39
C GLY A 116 12.20 -3.94 -1.52
#